data_9a074a3242ee498b61a4951b17ffe9cc
#
_entry.id   9a074a3242ee498b61a4951b17ffe9cc
#
_cell.length_a   1.000
_cell.length_b   1.000
_cell.length_c   1.000
_cell.angle_alpha   90.00
_cell.angle_beta   90.00
_cell.angle_gamma   90.00
#
_symmetry.space_group_name_H-M   'P 1'
#
loop_
_entity.id
_entity.type
_entity.pdbx_description
1 polymer ?
#
loop_
_entity_poly.entity_id
_entity_poly.type
_entity_poly.pdbx_seq_one_letter_code
_entity_poly.pdbx_strand_id
1 'polypeptide(L)' 'MTELEGHLLNALEHLQQDYMRRLNEWESAFAELQKMHEVTQRNNAILNERVVILSQQVQRLAGQVDRLRRLFIANNS' A
#
# COMPACT_ATOMS: atom_id res chain seq x y z
N MET A 1 38.65 -29.25 30.91
CA MET A 1 38.57 -28.09 29.99
C MET A 1 37.79 -28.42 28.76
N THR A 2 37.68 -29.67 28.40
CA THR A 2 36.84 -30.09 27.26
C THR A 2 35.36 -29.81 27.43
N GLU A 3 34.85 -29.84 28.69
CA GLU A 3 33.46 -29.51 28.98
C GLU A 3 33.15 -28.04 28.73
N LEU A 4 34.04 -27.15 29.11
CA LEU A 4 33.89 -25.73 28.93
C LEU A 4 33.91 -25.37 27.45
N GLU A 5 34.81 -25.98 26.68
CA GLU A 5 34.90 -25.82 25.24
C GLU A 5 33.62 -26.31 24.55
N GLY A 6 33.09 -27.47 24.99
CA GLY A 6 31.83 -28.02 24.49
C GLY A 6 30.66 -27.09 24.73
N HIS A 7 30.57 -26.50 25.92
CA HIS A 7 29.51 -25.55 26.27
C HIS A 7 29.63 -24.27 25.45
N LEU A 8 30.83 -23.80 25.22
CA LEU A 8 31.08 -22.62 24.40
C LEU A 8 30.69 -22.85 22.94
N LEU A 9 31.07 -23.99 22.39
CA LEU A 9 30.71 -24.38 21.03
C LEU A 9 29.21 -24.49 20.86
N ASN A 10 28.52 -25.12 21.82
CA ASN A 10 27.05 -25.22 21.79
C ASN A 10 26.38 -23.84 21.83
N ALA A 11 26.89 -22.95 22.67
CA ALA A 11 26.35 -21.59 22.77
C ALA A 11 26.55 -20.83 21.47
N LEU A 12 27.71 -20.97 20.84
CA LEU A 12 28.00 -20.35 19.55
C LEU A 12 27.11 -20.89 18.44
N GLU A 13 26.87 -22.21 18.42
CA GLU A 13 25.97 -22.83 17.45
C GLU A 13 24.53 -22.30 17.60
N HIS A 14 24.04 -22.21 18.84
CA HIS A 14 22.74 -21.68 19.12
C HIS A 14 22.61 -20.22 18.68
N LEU A 15 23.60 -19.40 18.97
CA LEU A 15 23.65 -18.01 18.54
C LEU A 15 23.62 -17.88 17.01
N GLN A 16 24.38 -18.73 16.35
CA GLN A 16 24.47 -18.74 14.90
C GLN A 16 23.11 -19.13 14.27
N GLN A 17 22.48 -20.16 14.81
CA GLN A 17 21.15 -20.60 14.36
C GLN A 17 20.08 -19.53 14.59
N ASP A 18 20.11 -18.89 15.74
CA ASP A 18 19.19 -17.78 16.06
C ASP A 18 19.41 -16.60 15.11
N TYR A 19 20.65 -16.28 14.84
CA TYR A 19 21.01 -15.20 13.93
C TYR A 19 20.50 -15.49 12.51
N MET A 20 20.72 -16.70 12.01
CA MET A 20 20.25 -17.13 10.70
C MET A 20 18.72 -17.11 10.60
N ARG A 21 18.04 -17.56 11.63
CA ARG A 21 16.58 -17.54 11.69
C ARG A 21 16.04 -16.11 11.62
N ARG A 22 16.64 -15.21 12.39
CA ARG A 22 16.27 -13.80 12.40
C ARG A 22 16.50 -13.15 11.03
N LEU A 23 17.62 -13.46 10.39
CA LEU A 23 17.89 -12.97 9.04
C LEU A 23 16.83 -13.43 8.06
N ASN A 24 16.44 -14.70 8.09
CA ASN A 24 15.41 -15.24 7.23
C ASN A 24 14.05 -14.57 7.47
N GLU A 25 13.69 -14.35 8.73
CA GLU A 25 12.47 -13.65 9.12
C GLU A 25 12.48 -12.20 8.60
N TRP A 26 13.63 -11.54 8.73
CA TRP A 26 13.80 -10.17 8.23
C TRP A 26 13.66 -10.11 6.71
N GLU A 27 14.29 -11.03 5.99
CA GLU A 27 14.19 -11.09 4.54
C GLU A 27 12.74 -11.30 4.08
N SER A 28 12.03 -12.20 4.75
CA SER A 28 10.60 -12.42 4.48
C SER A 28 9.76 -11.19 4.75
N ALA A 29 10.02 -10.51 5.88
CA ALA A 29 9.31 -9.29 6.24
C ALA A 29 9.58 -8.17 5.24
N PHE A 30 10.82 -8.04 4.78
CA PHE A 30 11.19 -7.06 3.75
C PHE A 30 10.48 -7.34 2.43
N ALA A 31 10.43 -8.62 2.02
CA ALA A 31 9.75 -9.00 0.79
C ALA A 31 8.25 -8.68 0.86
N GLU A 32 7.62 -8.93 2.00
CA GLU A 32 6.22 -8.60 2.21
C GLU A 32 5.98 -7.09 2.20
N LEU A 33 6.83 -6.33 2.88
CA LEU A 33 6.74 -4.87 2.88
C LEU A 33 6.88 -4.30 1.47
N GLN A 34 7.78 -4.86 0.68
CA GLN A 34 7.97 -4.44 -0.70
C GLN A 34 6.73 -4.68 -1.54
N LYS A 35 6.11 -5.85 -1.39
CA LYS A 35 4.84 -6.17 -2.06
C LYS A 35 3.72 -5.23 -1.64
N MET A 36 3.60 -4.97 -0.35
CA MET A 36 2.60 -4.05 0.19
C MET A 36 2.79 -2.63 -0.37
N HIS A 37 4.04 -2.20 -0.47
CA HIS A 37 4.37 -0.90 -1.03
C HIS A 37 3.97 -0.80 -2.50
N GLU A 38 4.27 -1.82 -3.29
CA GLU A 38 3.88 -1.88 -4.71
C GLU A 38 2.37 -1.86 -4.88
N VAL A 39 1.65 -2.64 -4.07
CA VAL A 39 0.18 -2.66 -4.08
C VAL A 39 -0.38 -1.30 -3.70
N THR A 40 0.18 -0.67 -2.68
CA THR A 40 -0.23 0.67 -2.24
C THR A 40 -0.02 1.70 -3.34
N GLN A 41 1.10 1.66 -4.01
CA GLN A 41 1.38 2.57 -5.14
C GLN A 41 0.38 2.38 -6.28
N ARG A 42 0.06 1.14 -6.63
CA ARG A 42 -0.95 0.85 -7.65
C ARG A 42 -2.33 1.35 -7.23
N ASN A 43 -2.70 1.10 -5.99
CA ASN A 43 -3.99 1.54 -5.47
C ASN A 43 -4.08 3.06 -5.47
N ASN A 44 -3.01 3.76 -5.12
CA ASN A 44 -2.97 5.21 -5.16
C ASN A 44 -3.12 5.74 -6.60
N ALA A 45 -2.47 5.11 -7.56
CA ALA A 45 -2.60 5.49 -8.97
C ALA A 45 -4.04 5.29 -9.46
N ILE A 46 -4.67 4.16 -9.12
CA ILE A 46 -6.07 3.88 -9.47
C ILE A 46 -7.00 4.89 -8.81
N LEU A 47 -6.77 5.20 -7.53
CA LEU A 47 -7.57 6.18 -6.81
C LEU A 47 -7.47 7.57 -7.44
N ASN A 48 -6.28 7.98 -7.84
CA ASN A 48 -6.07 9.26 -8.52
C ASN A 48 -6.82 9.31 -9.85
N GLU A 49 -6.78 8.23 -10.64
CA GLU A 49 -7.56 8.14 -11.87
C GLU A 49 -9.06 8.25 -11.60
N ARG A 50 -9.56 7.56 -10.58
CA ARG A 50 -10.96 7.60 -10.20
C ARG A 50 -11.39 8.99 -9.75
N VAL A 51 -10.53 9.67 -9.00
CA VAL A 51 -10.80 11.05 -8.57
C VAL A 51 -10.92 11.97 -9.77
N VAL A 52 -10.02 11.83 -10.75
CA VAL A 52 -10.08 12.64 -11.99
C VAL A 52 -11.36 12.36 -12.74
N ILE A 53 -11.73 11.10 -12.92
CA ILE A 53 -12.96 10.71 -13.62
C ILE A 53 -14.19 11.25 -12.91
N LEU A 54 -14.24 11.11 -11.57
CA LEU A 54 -15.36 11.63 -10.78
C LEU A 54 -15.46 13.15 -10.89
N SER A 55 -14.34 13.85 -10.85
CA SER A 55 -14.30 15.31 -11.03
C SER A 55 -14.89 15.71 -12.37
N GLN A 56 -14.53 15.00 -13.44
CA GLN A 56 -15.07 15.24 -14.77
C GLN A 56 -16.58 14.98 -14.84
N GLN A 57 -17.03 13.90 -14.18
CA GLN A 57 -18.46 13.57 -14.11
C GLN A 57 -19.23 14.63 -13.34
N VAL A 58 -18.69 15.11 -12.22
CA VAL A 58 -19.31 16.18 -11.44
C VAL A 58 -19.42 17.47 -12.26
N GLN A 59 -18.39 17.83 -12.99
CA GLN A 59 -18.41 19.00 -13.86
C GLN A 59 -19.45 18.87 -14.96
N ARG A 60 -19.56 17.69 -15.56
CA ARG A 60 -20.56 17.40 -16.59
C ARG A 60 -21.98 17.50 -16.04
N LEU A 61 -22.21 16.94 -14.85
CA LEU A 61 -23.49 17.02 -14.17
C LEU A 61 -23.84 18.47 -13.83
N ALA A 62 -22.88 19.23 -13.32
CA ALA A 62 -23.08 20.65 -13.02
C ALA A 62 -23.48 21.43 -14.27
N GLY A 63 -22.86 21.13 -15.40
CA GLY A 63 -23.23 21.74 -16.70
C GLY A 63 -24.62 21.36 -17.14
N GLN A 64 -25.04 20.12 -16.94
CA GLN A 64 -26.39 19.65 -17.27
C GLN A 64 -27.44 20.30 -16.38
N VAL A 65 -27.16 20.41 -15.09
CA VAL A 65 -28.05 21.09 -14.14
C VAL A 65 -28.21 22.56 -14.50
N ASP A 66 -27.12 23.21 -14.84
CA ASP A 66 -27.14 24.61 -15.26
C ASP A 66 -27.98 24.83 -16.54
N ARG A 67 -27.85 23.94 -17.50
CA ARG A 67 -28.66 23.94 -18.72
C ARG A 67 -30.14 23.78 -18.45
N LEU A 68 -30.49 22.82 -17.60
CA LEU A 68 -31.86 22.58 -17.14
C LEU A 68 -32.44 23.80 -16.45
N ARG A 69 -31.66 24.43 -15.61
CA ARG A 69 -32.03 25.64 -14.89
C ARG A 69 -32.36 26.78 -15.87
N ARG A 70 -31.54 26.98 -16.86
CA ARG A 70 -31.75 28.01 -17.90
C ARG A 70 -33.01 27.74 -18.70
N LEU A 71 -33.23 26.50 -19.09
CA LEU A 71 -34.46 26.09 -19.80
C LEU A 71 -35.71 26.33 -18.97
N PHE A 72 -35.63 25.98 -17.69
CA PHE A 72 -36.74 26.19 -16.78
C PHE A 72 -37.07 27.65 -16.58
N ILE A 73 -36.09 28.48 -16.42
CA ILE A 73 -36.23 29.94 -16.30
C ILE A 73 -36.81 30.53 -17.60
N ALA A 74 -36.29 30.11 -18.76
CA ALA A 74 -36.77 30.56 -20.05
C ALA A 74 -38.22 30.21 -20.30
N ASN A 75 -38.64 29.01 -19.90
CA ASN A 75 -40.05 28.56 -20.06
C ASN A 75 -41.01 29.26 -19.14
N ASN A 76 -40.55 29.76 -18.01
CA ASN A 76 -41.41 30.45 -17.04
C ASN A 76 -41.44 31.96 -17.21
N SER A 77 -40.58 32.47 -18.07
CA SER A 77 -40.62 33.89 -18.39
C SER A 77 -41.42 34.15 -19.68
#